data_19ebdc7522614ece5aa5a45645f4963c
#
_entry.id   19ebdc7522614ece5aa5a45645f4963c
#
_cell.length_a   1.000
_cell.length_b   1.000
_cell.length_c   1.000
_cell.angle_alpha   90.00
_cell.angle_beta   90.00
_cell.angle_gamma   90.00
#
_symmetry.space_group_name_H-M   'P 1'
#
loop_
_entity.id
_entity.type
_entity.pdbx_description
1 polymer ?
#
loop_
_entity_poly.entity_id
_entity_poly.type
_entity_poly.pdbx_seq_one_letter_code
_entity_poly.pdbx_strand_id
1 'polypeptide(L)'
;WFADKGYDYPTSWDDLLDPKYQDMIIMAHPATSGTAYTVLATLIQLKGEDAVWDYLKELDKNMSQYTKSGSAAPNGVALGEAAIALTFSHDGLQPTTEGYPIELSFPTDGTGYEVGAMALIKGGPADEQENAKKFIDFMCSAEGQNLYAENNSFRVPTNSQATPAEGLVTLDSVAVIDYD
;
A
#
# COMPACT_ATOMS: atom_id res chain seq x y z
N TRP A 1 19.17 0.34 8.10
CA TRP A 1 18.89 -0.31 9.39
C TRP A 1 19.10 -1.83 9.30
N PHE A 2 18.51 -2.51 8.31
CA PHE A 2 18.65 -3.95 8.11
C PHE A 2 20.11 -4.35 7.84
N ALA A 3 20.78 -3.63 6.93
CA ALA A 3 22.18 -3.86 6.61
C ALA A 3 23.08 -3.63 7.84
N ASP A 4 22.88 -2.56 8.59
CA ASP A 4 23.66 -2.24 9.80
C ASP A 4 23.48 -3.28 10.91
N LYS A 5 22.30 -3.87 11.01
CA LYS A 5 22.00 -4.93 11.99
C LYS A 5 22.33 -6.33 11.49
N GLY A 6 22.54 -6.51 10.19
CA GLY A 6 22.74 -7.82 9.58
C GLY A 6 21.47 -8.68 9.63
N TYR A 7 20.29 -8.05 9.53
CA TYR A 7 19.00 -8.74 9.52
C TYR A 7 18.48 -8.88 8.09
N ASP A 8 17.85 -10.02 7.83
CA ASP A 8 17.06 -10.21 6.61
C ASP A 8 15.74 -9.44 6.71
N TYR A 9 15.21 -9.03 5.55
CA TYR A 9 13.89 -8.42 5.46
C TYR A 9 12.79 -9.41 5.86
N PRO A 10 11.69 -8.94 6.48
CA PRO A 10 10.53 -9.78 6.74
C PRO A 10 9.93 -10.27 5.41
N THR A 11 9.58 -11.55 5.34
CA THR A 11 9.02 -12.21 4.17
C THR A 11 7.60 -12.73 4.37
N SER A 12 7.11 -12.63 5.59
CA SER A 12 5.74 -13.01 5.97
C SER A 12 5.15 -12.00 6.96
N TRP A 13 3.83 -12.04 7.13
CA TRP A 13 3.18 -11.25 8.17
C TRP A 13 3.63 -11.66 9.58
N ASP A 14 3.88 -12.95 9.79
CA ASP A 14 4.29 -13.45 11.11
C ASP A 14 5.73 -13.02 11.49
N ASP A 15 6.59 -12.77 10.53
CA ASP A 15 7.93 -12.22 10.79
C ASP A 15 7.88 -10.86 11.50
N LEU A 16 6.79 -10.09 11.30
CA LEU A 16 6.60 -8.79 11.94
C LEU A 16 6.38 -8.88 13.46
N LEU A 17 6.10 -10.06 13.98
CA LEU A 17 5.93 -10.31 15.42
C LEU A 17 7.26 -10.53 16.14
N ASP A 18 8.38 -10.65 15.42
CA ASP A 18 9.70 -10.84 16.02
C ASP A 18 10.03 -9.65 16.95
N PRO A 19 10.38 -9.90 18.24
CA PRO A 19 10.75 -8.84 19.18
C PRO A 19 11.92 -7.95 18.73
N LYS A 20 12.72 -8.37 17.73
CA LYS A 20 13.78 -7.53 17.16
C LYS A 20 13.24 -6.24 16.52
N TYR A 21 11.95 -6.21 16.17
CA TYR A 21 11.26 -5.06 15.59
C TYR A 21 10.52 -4.19 16.61
N GLN A 22 10.72 -4.41 17.92
CA GLN A 22 10.05 -3.62 18.96
C GLN A 22 10.28 -2.11 18.70
N ASP A 23 9.18 -1.34 18.66
CA ASP A 23 9.16 0.10 18.38
C ASP A 23 9.76 0.49 17.01
N MET A 24 9.77 -0.45 16.02
CA MET A 24 10.38 -0.24 14.71
C MET A 24 9.42 -0.32 13.54
N ILE A 25 8.13 -0.56 13.79
CA ILE A 25 7.11 -0.63 12.74
C ILE A 25 6.20 0.59 12.80
N ILE A 26 5.89 1.15 11.64
CA ILE A 26 4.98 2.29 11.49
C ILE A 26 3.89 1.96 10.46
N MET A 27 2.66 2.30 10.76
CA MET A 27 1.54 2.25 9.80
C MET A 27 0.54 3.36 10.09
N ALA A 28 -0.39 3.60 9.19
CA ALA A 28 -1.50 4.48 9.48
C ALA A 28 -2.53 3.83 10.42
N HIS A 29 -3.36 4.65 11.06
CA HIS A 29 -4.43 4.13 11.92
C HIS A 29 -5.63 3.67 11.07
N PRO A 30 -6.16 2.44 11.25
CA PRO A 30 -7.23 1.90 10.42
C PRO A 30 -8.54 2.70 10.45
N ALA A 31 -8.81 3.44 11.54
CA ALA A 31 -10.02 4.29 11.62
C ALA A 31 -9.91 5.59 10.80
N THR A 32 -8.72 5.96 10.30
CA THR A 32 -8.50 7.23 9.58
C THR A 32 -7.90 7.06 8.20
N SER A 33 -7.44 5.87 7.85
CA SER A 33 -6.71 5.58 6.60
C SER A 33 -7.27 4.33 5.90
N GLY A 34 -7.64 4.48 4.63
CA GLY A 34 -8.00 3.36 3.75
C GLY A 34 -6.86 2.37 3.58
N THR A 35 -5.61 2.84 3.47
CA THR A 35 -4.42 1.99 3.39
C THR A 35 -4.33 1.02 4.57
N ALA A 36 -4.45 1.54 5.78
CA ALA A 36 -4.42 0.71 6.99
C ALA A 36 -5.66 -0.18 7.14
N TYR A 37 -6.81 0.28 6.64
CA TYR A 37 -8.00 -0.57 6.58
C TYR A 37 -7.80 -1.76 5.62
N THR A 38 -7.15 -1.55 4.48
CA THR A 38 -6.78 -2.64 3.55
C THR A 38 -5.81 -3.63 4.20
N VAL A 39 -4.82 -3.16 4.98
CA VAL A 39 -3.94 -4.05 5.77
C VAL A 39 -4.76 -4.90 6.74
N LEU A 40 -5.69 -4.29 7.47
CA LEU A 40 -6.56 -5.02 8.40
C LEU A 40 -7.43 -6.05 7.66
N ALA A 41 -8.05 -5.68 6.55
CA ALA A 41 -8.86 -6.59 5.74
C ALA A 41 -8.03 -7.76 5.20
N THR A 42 -6.81 -7.51 4.74
CA THR A 42 -5.86 -8.54 4.32
C THR A 42 -5.57 -9.54 5.45
N LEU A 43 -5.27 -9.05 6.64
CA LEU A 43 -4.97 -9.89 7.80
C LEU A 43 -6.18 -10.71 8.25
N ILE A 44 -7.40 -10.15 8.17
CA ILE A 44 -8.64 -10.87 8.46
C ILE A 44 -8.82 -12.03 7.47
N GLN A 45 -8.58 -11.80 6.18
CA GLN A 45 -8.68 -12.84 5.16
C GLN A 45 -7.64 -13.95 5.37
N LEU A 46 -6.41 -13.59 5.70
CA LEU A 46 -5.33 -14.59 5.88
C LEU A 46 -5.46 -15.39 7.17
N LYS A 47 -5.85 -14.75 8.28
CA LYS A 47 -5.80 -15.36 9.62
C LYS A 47 -7.17 -15.76 10.15
N GLY A 48 -8.23 -15.27 9.55
CA GLY A 48 -9.60 -15.42 10.05
C GLY A 48 -9.96 -14.38 11.11
N GLU A 49 -11.26 -14.10 11.23
CA GLU A 49 -11.80 -13.04 12.09
C GLU A 49 -11.49 -13.26 13.59
N ASP A 50 -11.46 -14.52 14.04
CA ASP A 50 -11.18 -14.81 15.46
C ASP A 50 -9.70 -14.66 15.81
N ALA A 51 -8.79 -15.14 14.96
CA ALA A 51 -7.35 -15.16 15.25
C ALA A 51 -6.63 -13.84 14.98
N VAL A 52 -7.16 -12.99 14.08
CA VAL A 52 -6.51 -11.74 13.70
C VAL A 52 -6.34 -10.78 14.88
N TRP A 53 -7.25 -10.76 15.83
CA TRP A 53 -7.18 -9.85 16.97
C TRP A 53 -6.04 -10.17 17.92
N ASP A 54 -5.71 -11.44 18.10
CA ASP A 54 -4.55 -11.83 18.91
C ASP A 54 -3.25 -11.52 18.15
N TYR A 55 -3.20 -11.74 16.85
CA TYR A 55 -2.09 -11.31 16.00
C TYR A 55 -1.86 -9.79 16.10
N LEU A 56 -2.91 -8.98 15.98
CA LEU A 56 -2.81 -7.51 16.03
C LEU A 56 -2.34 -7.01 17.40
N LYS A 57 -2.73 -7.66 18.50
CA LYS A 57 -2.21 -7.34 19.84
C LYS A 57 -0.71 -7.60 19.97
N GLU A 58 -0.21 -8.69 19.33
CA GLU A 58 1.22 -8.97 19.31
C GLU A 58 1.96 -7.99 18.40
N LEU A 59 1.42 -7.69 17.21
CA LEU A 59 1.98 -6.71 16.29
C LEU A 59 2.08 -5.31 16.93
N ASP A 60 1.07 -4.91 17.71
CA ASP A 60 1.04 -3.62 18.40
C ASP A 60 2.25 -3.39 19.32
N LYS A 61 2.84 -4.45 19.85
CA LYS A 61 4.07 -4.36 20.68
C LYS A 61 5.30 -3.91 19.88
N ASN A 62 5.27 -4.12 18.57
CA ASN A 62 6.35 -3.74 17.64
C ASN A 62 6.08 -2.40 16.94
N MET A 63 4.87 -1.83 17.13
CA MET A 63 4.50 -0.55 16.53
C MET A 63 5.15 0.62 17.29
N SER A 64 5.84 1.50 16.54
CA SER A 64 6.37 2.76 17.08
C SER A 64 5.32 3.85 17.10
N GLN A 65 4.48 3.91 16.06
CA GLN A 65 3.41 4.91 15.96
C GLN A 65 2.36 4.55 14.91
N TYR A 66 1.18 5.16 15.06
CA TYR A 66 0.11 5.14 14.07
C TYR A 66 -0.06 6.54 13.46
N THR A 67 0.15 6.66 12.15
CA THR A 67 -0.02 7.92 11.42
C THR A 67 -1.47 8.15 11.01
N LYS A 68 -1.82 9.38 10.57
CA LYS A 68 -3.15 9.68 10.04
C LYS A 68 -3.36 9.21 8.60
N SER A 69 -2.28 9.14 7.80
CA SER A 69 -2.30 8.86 6.36
C SER A 69 -1.34 7.72 6.05
N GLY A 70 -1.72 6.84 5.09
CA GLY A 70 -0.88 5.73 4.64
C GLY A 70 0.45 6.19 4.06
N SER A 71 0.47 7.27 3.30
CA SER A 71 1.67 7.84 2.69
C SER A 71 2.66 8.46 3.69
N ALA A 72 2.26 8.70 4.93
CA ALA A 72 3.18 9.20 5.96
C ALA A 72 4.11 8.12 6.51
N ALA A 73 3.68 6.85 6.51
CA ALA A 73 4.47 5.76 7.06
C ALA A 73 5.81 5.52 6.34
N PRO A 74 5.88 5.44 4.99
CA PRO A 74 7.16 5.29 4.30
C PRO A 74 8.10 6.48 4.48
N ASN A 75 7.59 7.70 4.68
CA ASN A 75 8.42 8.85 5.00
C ASN A 75 9.10 8.71 6.36
N GLY A 76 8.44 8.16 7.37
CA GLY A 76 9.05 7.86 8.66
C GLY A 76 10.22 6.88 8.54
N VAL A 77 10.09 5.84 7.69
CA VAL A 77 11.20 4.92 7.40
C VAL A 77 12.32 5.63 6.63
N ALA A 78 11.98 6.46 5.63
CA ALA A 78 12.98 7.23 4.87
C ALA A 78 13.82 8.14 5.77
N LEU A 79 13.22 8.71 6.81
CA LEU A 79 13.90 9.56 7.79
C LEU A 79 14.60 8.77 8.91
N GLY A 80 14.49 7.43 8.93
CA GLY A 80 15.10 6.59 9.96
C GLY A 80 14.37 6.58 11.30
N GLU A 81 13.10 7.00 11.34
CA GLU A 81 12.26 6.99 12.55
C GLU A 81 11.74 5.58 12.88
N ALA A 82 11.66 4.72 11.87
CA ALA A 82 11.28 3.32 11.98
C ALA A 82 12.06 2.48 10.95
N ALA A 83 12.04 1.16 11.09
CA ALA A 83 12.68 0.24 10.14
C ALA A 83 11.72 -0.30 9.09
N ILE A 84 10.42 -0.38 9.41
CA ILE A 84 9.40 -1.00 8.56
C ILE A 84 8.18 -0.09 8.48
N ALA A 85 7.64 0.10 7.27
CA ALA A 85 6.35 0.74 7.04
C ALA A 85 5.36 -0.25 6.44
N LEU A 86 4.16 -0.35 7.01
CA LEU A 86 3.05 -1.09 6.42
C LEU A 86 2.21 -0.10 5.61
N THR A 87 2.29 -0.20 4.28
CA THR A 87 1.69 0.77 3.36
C THR A 87 1.41 0.15 1.99
N PHE A 88 0.78 0.88 1.09
CA PHE A 88 0.71 0.50 -0.32
C PHE A 88 2.08 0.61 -1.00
N SER A 89 2.33 -0.28 -1.94
CA SER A 89 3.60 -0.32 -2.71
C SER A 89 3.90 0.98 -3.43
N HIS A 90 2.88 1.66 -3.96
CA HIS A 90 3.06 2.94 -4.66
C HIS A 90 3.54 4.07 -3.73
N ASP A 91 3.11 4.07 -2.46
CA ASP A 91 3.59 5.04 -1.46
C ASP A 91 5.01 4.69 -0.99
N GLY A 92 5.35 3.39 -0.92
CA GLY A 92 6.69 2.92 -0.58
C GLY A 92 7.71 3.14 -1.70
N LEU A 93 7.30 3.11 -2.96
CA LEU A 93 8.18 3.32 -4.10
C LEU A 93 8.63 4.79 -4.24
N GLN A 94 7.80 5.74 -3.85
CA GLN A 94 8.12 7.16 -4.01
C GLN A 94 9.45 7.56 -3.34
N PRO A 95 9.71 7.27 -2.06
CA PRO A 95 10.99 7.62 -1.44
C PRO A 95 12.20 6.93 -2.09
N THR A 96 12.04 5.74 -2.69
CA THR A 96 13.14 5.07 -3.41
C THR A 96 13.58 5.88 -4.63
N THR A 97 12.63 6.50 -5.35
CA THR A 97 12.95 7.36 -6.50
C THR A 97 13.60 8.68 -6.09
N GLU A 98 13.45 9.08 -4.85
CA GLU A 98 14.12 10.25 -4.24
C GLU A 98 15.52 9.90 -3.70
N GLY A 99 15.94 8.63 -3.81
CA GLY A 99 17.26 8.16 -3.42
C GLY A 99 17.39 7.69 -1.98
N TYR A 100 16.28 7.54 -1.26
CA TYR A 100 16.31 6.93 0.08
C TYR A 100 16.56 5.41 -0.01
N PRO A 101 17.34 4.82 0.91
CA PRO A 101 17.69 3.40 0.90
C PRO A 101 16.54 2.54 1.46
N ILE A 102 15.42 2.53 0.74
CA ILE A 102 14.23 1.75 1.07
C ILE A 102 14.10 0.60 0.09
N GLU A 103 13.74 -0.56 0.60
CA GLU A 103 13.38 -1.75 -0.17
C GLU A 103 11.89 -2.07 0.02
N LEU A 104 11.23 -2.51 -1.05
CA LEU A 104 9.88 -3.01 -1.00
C LEU A 104 9.90 -4.52 -0.75
N SER A 105 9.27 -4.97 0.31
CA SER A 105 9.09 -6.38 0.63
C SER A 105 7.60 -6.73 0.55
N PHE A 106 7.29 -7.88 -0.05
CA PHE A 106 5.94 -8.40 -0.16
C PHE A 106 5.85 -9.72 0.60
N PRO A 107 4.84 -9.90 1.44
CA PRO A 107 4.68 -11.14 2.20
C PRO A 107 4.36 -12.31 1.28
N THR A 108 5.07 -13.42 1.46
CA THR A 108 4.90 -14.66 0.66
C THR A 108 3.61 -15.41 1.00
N ASP A 109 3.06 -15.15 2.17
CA ASP A 109 1.77 -15.67 2.65
C ASP A 109 0.55 -14.89 2.12
N GLY A 110 0.79 -13.78 1.41
CA GLY A 110 -0.22 -13.06 0.64
C GLY A 110 -0.31 -11.58 0.98
N THR A 111 -0.41 -10.75 -0.06
CA THR A 111 -0.67 -9.33 0.07
C THR A 111 -2.07 -8.98 -0.41
N GLY A 112 -2.69 -7.98 0.21
CA GLY A 112 -3.94 -7.42 -0.26
C GLY A 112 -3.73 -6.38 -1.36
N TYR A 113 -4.82 -6.04 -2.02
CA TYR A 113 -4.84 -4.96 -3.01
C TYR A 113 -6.18 -4.21 -2.93
N GLU A 114 -6.20 -3.03 -3.53
CA GLU A 114 -7.41 -2.23 -3.67
C GLU A 114 -7.53 -1.74 -5.10
N VAL A 115 -8.73 -1.85 -5.68
CA VAL A 115 -9.04 -1.29 -7.00
C VAL A 115 -9.71 0.06 -6.82
N GLY A 116 -9.00 1.13 -7.17
CA GLY A 116 -9.56 2.47 -7.21
C GLY A 116 -10.66 2.56 -8.27
N ALA A 117 -11.80 3.14 -7.92
CA ALA A 117 -12.95 3.25 -8.81
C ALA A 117 -13.45 4.69 -8.92
N MET A 118 -14.04 5.00 -10.06
CA MET A 118 -14.76 6.25 -10.32
C MET A 118 -16.19 5.95 -10.73
N ALA A 119 -17.11 6.82 -10.33
CA ALA A 119 -18.52 6.68 -10.70
C ALA A 119 -19.17 8.03 -10.99
N LEU A 120 -20.08 8.04 -11.96
CA LEU A 120 -20.94 9.20 -12.21
C LEU A 120 -22.03 9.27 -11.13
N ILE A 121 -22.09 10.40 -10.41
CA ILE A 121 -23.08 10.61 -9.35
C ILE A 121 -24.46 10.86 -9.98
N LYS A 122 -25.47 10.09 -9.58
CA LYS A 122 -26.86 10.30 -9.97
C LYS A 122 -27.37 11.63 -9.40
N GLY A 123 -27.96 12.47 -10.25
CA GLY A 123 -28.53 13.77 -9.83
C GLY A 123 -27.51 14.91 -9.79
N GLY A 124 -26.30 14.73 -10.33
CA GLY A 124 -25.38 15.83 -10.59
C GLY A 124 -25.93 16.83 -11.63
N PRO A 125 -25.28 18.00 -11.81
CA PRO A 125 -25.70 19.03 -12.77
C PRO A 125 -25.84 18.44 -14.18
N ALA A 126 -26.98 18.66 -14.84
CA ALA A 126 -27.30 18.04 -16.12
C ALA A 126 -26.35 18.50 -17.25
N ASP A 127 -25.88 19.73 -17.20
CA ASP A 127 -24.96 20.35 -18.13
C ASP A 127 -23.51 19.85 -17.99
N GLU A 128 -23.14 19.29 -16.82
CA GLU A 128 -21.80 18.76 -16.57
C GLU A 128 -21.68 17.23 -16.78
N GLN A 129 -22.78 16.52 -16.94
CA GLN A 129 -22.76 15.05 -17.04
C GLN A 129 -21.92 14.53 -18.20
N GLU A 130 -21.98 15.17 -19.35
CA GLU A 130 -21.20 14.76 -20.52
C GLU A 130 -19.68 15.01 -20.33
N ASN A 131 -19.33 16.09 -19.63
CA ASN A 131 -17.94 16.36 -19.26
C ASN A 131 -17.42 15.35 -18.22
N ALA A 132 -18.25 14.99 -17.25
CA ALA A 132 -17.90 13.98 -16.26
C ALA A 132 -17.67 12.60 -16.88
N LYS A 133 -18.48 12.20 -17.86
CA LYS A 133 -18.29 10.95 -18.61
C LYS A 133 -16.97 10.97 -19.39
N LYS A 134 -16.70 12.04 -20.13
CA LYS A 134 -15.43 12.20 -20.85
C LYS A 134 -14.23 12.13 -19.93
N PHE A 135 -14.33 12.72 -18.73
CA PHE A 135 -13.26 12.64 -17.73
C PHE A 135 -13.04 11.22 -17.24
N ILE A 136 -14.11 10.47 -16.95
CA ILE A 136 -14.02 9.05 -16.56
C ILE A 136 -13.40 8.23 -17.68
N ASP A 137 -13.86 8.40 -18.93
CA ASP A 137 -13.33 7.70 -20.08
C ASP A 137 -11.82 7.98 -20.29
N PHE A 138 -11.42 9.25 -20.13
CA PHE A 138 -10.01 9.65 -20.21
C PHE A 138 -9.18 8.98 -19.09
N MET A 139 -9.64 9.05 -17.85
CA MET A 139 -8.92 8.46 -16.72
C MET A 139 -8.84 6.93 -16.77
N CYS A 140 -9.75 6.26 -17.46
CA CYS A 140 -9.71 4.83 -17.72
C CYS A 140 -8.90 4.46 -18.98
N SER A 141 -8.51 5.43 -19.79
CA SER A 141 -7.71 5.20 -21.00
C SER A 141 -6.23 4.93 -20.66
N ALA A 142 -5.49 4.33 -21.61
CA ALA A 142 -4.05 4.16 -21.48
C ALA A 142 -3.33 5.52 -21.34
N GLU A 143 -3.76 6.54 -22.11
CA GLU A 143 -3.22 7.89 -22.04
C GLU A 143 -3.38 8.50 -20.64
N GLY A 144 -4.58 8.44 -20.07
CA GLY A 144 -4.85 8.95 -18.73
C GLY A 144 -4.08 8.22 -17.65
N GLN A 145 -3.95 6.89 -17.75
CA GLN A 145 -3.23 6.10 -16.76
C GLN A 145 -1.69 6.20 -16.88
N ASN A 146 -1.17 6.49 -18.05
CA ASN A 146 0.26 6.79 -18.22
C ASN A 146 0.68 8.06 -17.48
N LEU A 147 -0.23 9.03 -17.28
CA LEU A 147 0.05 10.23 -16.49
C LEU A 147 0.40 9.93 -15.04
N TYR A 148 0.05 8.77 -14.51
CA TYR A 148 0.41 8.39 -13.12
C TYR A 148 1.93 8.37 -12.94
N ALA A 149 2.63 7.64 -13.81
CA ALA A 149 4.09 7.54 -13.77
C ALA A 149 4.76 8.91 -14.00
N GLU A 150 4.24 9.69 -14.96
CA GLU A 150 4.76 11.02 -15.29
C GLU A 150 4.64 12.04 -14.14
N ASN A 151 3.69 11.80 -13.23
CA ASN A 151 3.42 12.66 -12.07
C ASN A 151 3.83 12.02 -10.73
N ASN A 152 4.76 11.06 -10.75
CA ASN A 152 5.27 10.37 -9.56
C ASN A 152 4.16 9.67 -8.73
N SER A 153 3.10 9.22 -9.40
CA SER A 153 2.06 8.40 -8.79
C SER A 153 2.26 6.96 -9.24
N PHE A 154 2.88 6.16 -8.42
CA PHE A 154 3.32 4.79 -8.74
C PHE A 154 2.19 3.76 -8.56
N ARG A 155 0.99 4.08 -9.04
CA ARG A 155 -0.16 3.16 -9.00
C ARG A 155 -0.09 2.16 -10.15
N VAL A 156 -0.52 0.93 -9.88
CA VAL A 156 -0.63 -0.10 -10.92
C VAL A 156 -1.77 0.28 -11.87
N PRO A 157 -1.50 0.47 -13.17
CA PRO A 157 -2.56 0.76 -14.13
C PRO A 157 -3.47 -0.45 -14.32
N THR A 158 -4.79 -0.21 -14.41
CA THR A 158 -5.79 -1.24 -14.71
C THR A 158 -6.02 -1.42 -16.20
N ASN A 159 -5.61 -0.45 -17.04
CA ASN A 159 -5.66 -0.55 -18.49
C ASN A 159 -4.44 -1.32 -19.00
N SER A 160 -4.66 -2.46 -19.66
CA SER A 160 -3.58 -3.33 -20.14
C SER A 160 -2.70 -2.71 -21.25
N GLN A 161 -3.10 -1.57 -21.82
CA GLN A 161 -2.31 -0.82 -22.80
C GLN A 161 -1.50 0.32 -22.17
N ALA A 162 -1.70 0.60 -20.88
CA ALA A 162 -0.89 1.57 -20.15
C ALA A 162 0.45 0.95 -19.74
N THR A 163 1.47 1.80 -19.69
CA THR A 163 2.83 1.40 -19.30
C THR A 163 3.01 1.62 -17.79
N PRO A 164 3.28 0.58 -17.00
CA PRO A 164 3.60 0.74 -15.58
C PRO A 164 4.86 1.60 -15.36
N ALA A 165 4.92 2.32 -14.24
CA ALA A 165 6.13 3.02 -13.84
C ALA A 165 7.29 2.03 -13.59
N GLU A 166 8.53 2.49 -13.80
CA GLU A 166 9.72 1.70 -13.50
C GLU A 166 9.79 1.37 -12.00
N GLY A 167 10.18 0.13 -11.69
CA GLY A 167 10.26 -0.37 -10.32
C GLY A 167 8.92 -0.79 -9.70
N LEU A 168 7.80 -0.59 -10.41
CA LEU A 168 6.49 -0.99 -9.91
C LEU A 168 6.33 -2.51 -9.95
N VAL A 169 5.91 -3.07 -8.83
CA VAL A 169 5.58 -4.50 -8.70
C VAL A 169 4.11 -4.69 -9.09
N THR A 170 3.87 -5.59 -10.04
CA THR A 170 2.53 -5.94 -10.49
C THR A 170 1.96 -7.11 -9.70
N LEU A 171 0.63 -7.25 -9.66
CA LEU A 171 -0.04 -8.32 -8.92
C LEU A 171 0.36 -9.72 -9.37
N ASP A 172 0.73 -9.90 -10.65
CA ASP A 172 1.15 -11.20 -11.20
C ASP A 172 2.51 -11.68 -10.65
N SER A 173 3.29 -10.80 -10.02
CA SER A 173 4.63 -11.10 -9.53
C SER A 173 4.70 -11.33 -8.02
N VAL A 174 3.61 -11.21 -7.29
CA VAL A 174 3.51 -11.38 -5.84
C VAL A 174 2.38 -12.34 -5.46
N ALA A 175 2.48 -12.92 -4.28
CA ALA A 175 1.37 -13.68 -3.72
C ALA A 175 0.23 -12.72 -3.34
N VAL A 176 -0.93 -12.86 -3.96
CA VAL A 176 -2.10 -12.03 -3.71
C VAL A 176 -3.15 -12.85 -2.99
N ILE A 177 -3.82 -12.25 -2.00
CA ILE A 177 -4.94 -12.92 -1.32
C ILE A 177 -6.15 -12.98 -2.25
N ASP A 178 -6.94 -14.04 -2.10
CA ASP A 178 -8.25 -14.15 -2.72
C ASP A 178 -9.30 -13.48 -1.82
N TYR A 179 -10.12 -12.63 -2.40
CA TYR A 179 -11.20 -11.94 -1.69
C TYR A 179 -12.59 -12.61 -1.90
N ASP A 180 -12.66 -13.75 -2.60
CA ASP A 180 -13.92 -14.47 -2.87
C ASP A 180 -14.46 -15.25 -1.66
#